data_82260495810b58efcc8cd1fe28cdea18
#
_entry.id   82260495810b58efcc8cd1fe28cdea18
#
_cell.length_a   1.000
_cell.length_b   1.000
_cell.length_c   1.000
_cell.angle_alpha   90.00
_cell.angle_beta   90.00
_cell.angle_gamma   90.00
#
_symmetry.space_group_name_H-M   'P 1'
#
loop_
_entity.id
_entity.type
_entity.pdbx_description
1 polymer ?
#
loop_
_entity_poly.entity_id
_entity_poly.type
_entity_poly.pdbx_seq_one_letter_code
_entity_poly.pdbx_strand_id
1 'polypeptide(L)'
;ERLVGSEMCIRDRSSEYDGILKDFGELEKRGEVPEWNDIVKLGKGESAVNEYWIKPTDSSEYRLFNQGCYHMDKDGDDVLVIILSDRTYEQQIRNHMEDALHTAEAANRAKSQFLSNMSHDIRTPMNAIVGFSQLMLRHYKNPDKVRNYAEKIVVSSQHLLSLINDVLDMSKIESGKTTLNLCDVNLADIINETDNIIRPQAKKKNQTFVVKSDGVEYCCITADKLRLSQILINILSNAVKYTEEGGNITFEIKEIKVTNPQIVKYKFIISDNGIGMSEEYLKDIFKPFTREETSLTDAVQGTGLGMAITKNLIDLMGGTIKVLSTQGVGTTYEVTMEFR
;
A
#
# COMPACT_ATOMS: atom_id res chain seq x y z
N GLU A 1 -3.85 48.33 -27.96
CA GLU A 1 -3.30 47.24 -28.79
C GLU A 1 -3.34 45.94 -28.01
N ARG A 2 -4.11 44.97 -28.51
CA ARG A 2 -4.14 43.61 -28.00
C ARG A 2 -2.84 42.90 -28.41
N LEU A 3 -1.90 42.79 -27.52
CA LEU A 3 -0.77 41.89 -27.71
C LEU A 3 -1.23 40.44 -27.55
N VAL A 4 -0.94 39.60 -28.53
CA VAL A 4 -1.16 38.16 -28.54
C VAL A 4 -0.10 37.53 -27.63
N GLY A 5 -0.49 37.16 -26.44
CA GLY A 5 0.37 36.65 -25.37
C GLY A 5 0.08 37.47 -24.11
N SER A 6 0.07 36.85 -22.97
CA SER A 6 -0.34 37.31 -21.65
C SER A 6 0.36 38.60 -21.09
N GLU A 7 0.72 39.55 -21.96
CA GLU A 7 1.42 40.77 -21.57
C GLU A 7 0.60 42.01 -21.94
N MET A 8 0.40 42.93 -20.99
CA MET A 8 -0.33 44.15 -21.17
C MET A 8 0.47 45.35 -20.60
N CYS A 9 0.61 46.40 -21.40
CA CYS A 9 1.24 47.67 -20.97
C CYS A 9 0.15 48.71 -20.72
N ILE A 10 0.16 49.34 -19.55
CA ILE A 10 -0.75 50.41 -19.16
C ILE A 10 0.04 51.73 -19.08
N ARG A 11 -0.48 52.79 -19.70
CA ARG A 11 0.06 54.13 -19.65
C ARG A 11 -0.79 55.01 -18.73
N ASP A 12 -0.23 55.37 -17.57
CA ASP A 12 -0.52 56.58 -16.78
C ASP A 12 -1.98 56.89 -16.36
N ARG A 13 -2.87 55.86 -16.04
CA ARG A 13 -4.18 56.19 -15.43
C ARG A 13 -4.70 55.08 -14.50
N SER A 14 -5.00 55.45 -13.22
CA SER A 14 -5.59 54.54 -12.21
C SER A 14 -6.92 53.95 -12.64
N SER A 15 -7.74 54.70 -13.38
CA SER A 15 -9.05 54.21 -13.88
C SER A 15 -8.93 53.11 -14.94
N GLU A 16 -7.81 53.06 -15.68
CA GLU A 16 -7.56 52.03 -16.66
C GLU A 16 -7.12 50.73 -16.00
N TYR A 17 -6.33 50.79 -14.91
CA TYR A 17 -5.89 49.62 -14.16
C TYR A 17 -7.04 48.87 -13.51
N ASP A 18 -7.92 49.57 -12.76
CA ASP A 18 -9.10 48.97 -12.15
C ASP A 18 -10.09 48.45 -13.18
N GLY A 19 -10.23 49.12 -14.33
CA GLY A 19 -11.07 48.67 -15.45
C GLY A 19 -10.56 47.35 -16.05
N ILE A 20 -9.25 47.30 -16.28
CA ILE A 20 -8.59 46.13 -16.86
C ILE A 20 -8.69 44.91 -15.94
N LEU A 21 -8.44 45.07 -14.63
CA LEU A 21 -8.59 43.97 -13.67
C LEU A 21 -10.03 43.48 -13.59
N LYS A 22 -11.03 44.36 -13.67
CA LYS A 22 -12.45 43.97 -13.70
C LYS A 22 -12.86 43.28 -15.02
N ASP A 23 -12.27 43.66 -16.13
CA ASP A 23 -12.49 43.04 -17.43
C ASP A 23 -11.88 41.64 -17.52
N PHE A 24 -10.82 41.34 -16.72
CA PHE A 24 -10.21 40.02 -16.64
C PHE A 24 -11.03 38.98 -15.85
N GLY A 25 -11.84 39.40 -14.88
CA GLY A 25 -12.70 38.48 -14.14
C GLY A 25 -12.88 38.77 -12.64
N GLU A 26 -13.51 37.87 -11.92
CA GLU A 26 -13.66 37.92 -10.47
C GLU A 26 -12.35 37.58 -9.77
N LEU A 27 -11.85 38.52 -8.95
CA LEU A 27 -10.69 38.29 -8.09
C LEU A 27 -11.08 37.47 -6.87
N GLU A 28 -10.46 36.30 -6.72
CA GLU A 28 -10.52 35.59 -5.44
C GLU A 28 -9.51 36.23 -4.49
N LYS A 29 -9.93 36.58 -3.26
CA LYS A 29 -9.07 37.18 -2.21
C LYS A 29 -8.04 36.16 -1.64
N ARG A 30 -7.42 35.39 -2.48
CA ARG A 30 -6.27 34.51 -2.14
C ARG A 30 -5.00 35.12 -2.72
N GLY A 31 -4.55 36.17 -2.12
CA GLY A 31 -3.36 36.92 -2.50
C GLY A 31 -3.62 38.42 -2.39
N GLU A 32 -2.63 39.18 -1.99
CA GLU A 32 -2.72 40.66 -1.96
C GLU A 32 -2.55 41.13 -3.39
N VAL A 33 -3.67 41.52 -4.01
CA VAL A 33 -3.60 42.29 -5.26
C VAL A 33 -3.07 43.70 -4.91
N PRO A 34 -1.95 44.14 -5.49
CA PRO A 34 -1.40 45.44 -5.16
C PRO A 34 -2.40 46.52 -5.56
N GLU A 35 -2.67 47.44 -4.64
CA GLU A 35 -3.45 48.63 -4.94
C GLU A 35 -2.66 49.54 -5.91
N TRP A 36 -3.36 50.23 -6.78
CA TRP A 36 -2.72 51.21 -7.71
C TRP A 36 -1.75 52.17 -6.99
N ASN A 37 -2.15 52.65 -5.82
CA ASN A 37 -1.33 53.52 -5.00
C ASN A 37 0.02 52.95 -4.57
N ASP A 38 0.10 51.61 -4.45
CA ASP A 38 1.35 50.94 -4.08
C ASP A 38 2.24 50.73 -5.31
N ILE A 39 1.64 50.51 -6.49
CA ILE A 39 2.36 50.39 -7.76
C ILE A 39 2.98 51.71 -8.17
N VAL A 40 2.23 52.85 -8.04
CA VAL A 40 2.69 54.17 -8.39
C VAL A 40 3.80 54.72 -7.48
N LYS A 41 3.93 54.18 -6.27
CA LYS A 41 5.03 54.51 -5.34
C LYS A 41 6.39 53.90 -5.73
N LEU A 42 6.41 52.99 -6.70
CA LEU A 42 7.65 52.42 -7.19
C LEU A 42 8.54 53.53 -7.80
N GLY A 43 9.75 53.65 -7.31
CA GLY A 43 10.74 54.58 -7.87
C GLY A 43 11.21 54.16 -9.27
N LYS A 44 11.80 55.09 -10.02
CA LYS A 44 12.42 54.76 -11.33
C LYS A 44 13.43 53.64 -11.19
N GLY A 45 13.27 52.58 -11.99
CA GLY A 45 14.12 51.40 -11.96
C GLY A 45 13.72 50.37 -10.90
N GLU A 46 12.69 50.62 -10.10
CA GLU A 46 12.13 49.63 -9.18
C GLU A 46 11.10 48.72 -9.86
N SER A 47 10.93 47.52 -9.32
CA SER A 47 9.95 46.55 -9.77
C SER A 47 9.26 45.88 -8.59
N ALA A 48 7.99 45.56 -8.76
CA ALA A 48 7.24 44.73 -7.84
C ALA A 48 6.66 43.53 -8.58
N VAL A 49 6.64 42.36 -7.91
CA VAL A 49 6.07 41.11 -8.44
C VAL A 49 5.08 40.60 -7.44
N ASN A 50 3.86 40.32 -7.90
CA ASN A 50 2.79 39.80 -7.08
C ASN A 50 2.13 38.59 -7.77
N GLU A 51 1.64 37.64 -6.99
CA GLU A 51 0.91 36.47 -7.49
C GLU A 51 -0.48 36.45 -6.87
N TYR A 52 -1.50 36.20 -7.70
CA TYR A 52 -2.88 36.10 -7.25
C TYR A 52 -3.73 35.26 -8.20
N TRP A 53 -4.86 34.76 -7.70
CA TRP A 53 -5.78 33.95 -8.48
C TRP A 53 -6.91 34.81 -9.05
N ILE A 54 -7.14 34.71 -10.37
CA ILE A 54 -8.25 35.34 -11.07
C ILE A 54 -9.11 34.23 -11.69
N LYS A 55 -10.42 34.41 -11.62
CA LYS A 55 -11.36 33.63 -12.43
C LYS A 55 -11.70 34.46 -13.67
N PRO A 56 -11.11 34.16 -14.84
CA PRO A 56 -11.39 34.88 -16.07
C PRO A 56 -12.89 34.81 -16.45
N THR A 57 -13.39 35.83 -17.09
CA THR A 57 -14.81 35.90 -17.52
C THR A 57 -15.19 34.82 -18.51
N ASP A 58 -14.23 34.26 -19.22
CA ASP A 58 -14.38 33.20 -20.22
C ASP A 58 -14.12 31.76 -19.62
N SER A 59 -13.87 31.66 -18.30
CA SER A 59 -13.52 30.42 -17.64
C SER A 59 -14.39 30.15 -16.42
N SER A 60 -14.64 28.87 -16.15
CA SER A 60 -15.27 28.41 -14.91
C SER A 60 -14.27 28.21 -13.77
N GLU A 61 -12.96 28.25 -14.06
CA GLU A 61 -11.88 27.92 -13.13
C GLU A 61 -11.00 29.12 -12.85
N TYR A 62 -10.46 29.17 -11.63
CA TYR A 62 -9.46 30.15 -11.24
C TYR A 62 -8.11 29.83 -11.87
N ARG A 63 -7.39 30.88 -12.33
CA ARG A 63 -6.05 30.79 -12.88
C ARG A 63 -5.09 31.63 -12.06
N LEU A 64 -3.85 31.14 -11.92
CA LEU A 64 -2.79 31.85 -11.22
C LEU A 64 -2.11 32.81 -12.17
N PHE A 65 -2.12 34.12 -11.83
CA PHE A 65 -1.41 35.14 -12.56
C PHE A 65 -0.26 35.69 -11.73
N ASN A 66 0.86 35.88 -12.40
CA ASN A 66 1.99 36.65 -11.89
C ASN A 66 1.94 38.04 -12.54
N GLN A 67 1.91 39.08 -11.70
CA GLN A 67 1.93 40.44 -12.12
C GLN A 67 3.29 41.09 -11.81
N GLY A 68 4.03 41.45 -12.84
CA GLY A 68 5.24 42.26 -12.72
C GLY A 68 4.93 43.72 -13.04
N CYS A 69 5.31 44.67 -12.16
CA CYS A 69 5.19 46.08 -12.36
C CYS A 69 6.59 46.68 -12.43
N TYR A 70 6.87 47.46 -13.49
CA TYR A 70 8.17 48.06 -13.76
C TYR A 70 8.01 49.52 -14.05
N HIS A 71 8.74 50.38 -13.34
CA HIS A 71 8.79 51.82 -13.62
C HIS A 71 10.07 52.15 -14.40
N MET A 72 9.90 52.59 -15.63
CA MET A 72 11.01 52.88 -16.54
C MET A 72 10.85 54.24 -17.26
N ASP A 73 11.97 54.83 -17.68
CA ASP A 73 12.00 55.97 -18.55
C ASP A 73 12.09 55.50 -20.02
N LYS A 74 11.17 55.93 -20.84
CA LYS A 74 11.19 55.65 -22.26
C LYS A 74 11.07 56.96 -23.03
N ASP A 75 12.13 57.36 -23.69
CA ASP A 75 12.22 58.58 -24.50
C ASP A 75 11.93 59.92 -23.75
N GLY A 76 12.20 59.95 -22.42
CA GLY A 76 11.94 61.09 -21.55
C GLY A 76 10.56 61.08 -20.87
N ASP A 77 9.72 60.08 -21.16
CA ASP A 77 8.43 59.89 -20.52
C ASP A 77 8.55 58.80 -19.41
N ASP A 78 7.94 59.06 -18.25
CA ASP A 78 7.78 58.10 -17.17
C ASP A 78 6.70 57.09 -17.56
N VAL A 79 7.10 55.81 -17.73
CA VAL A 79 6.19 54.73 -18.14
C VAL A 79 6.16 53.64 -17.08
N LEU A 80 4.96 53.27 -16.64
CA LEU A 80 4.72 52.11 -15.82
C LEU A 80 4.31 50.94 -16.72
N VAL A 81 5.10 49.86 -16.71
CA VAL A 81 4.83 48.66 -17.48
C VAL A 81 4.30 47.58 -16.51
N ILE A 82 3.11 47.08 -16.77
CA ILE A 82 2.51 45.96 -16.02
C ILE A 82 2.43 44.77 -16.94
N ILE A 83 3.06 43.65 -16.50
CA ILE A 83 3.07 42.40 -17.23
C ILE A 83 2.25 41.39 -16.42
N LEU A 84 1.20 40.85 -17.00
CA LEU A 84 0.39 39.78 -16.46
C LEU A 84 0.72 38.47 -17.18
N SER A 85 1.19 37.48 -16.45
CA SER A 85 1.55 36.18 -17.00
C SER A 85 0.70 35.07 -16.34
N ASP A 86 -0.02 34.28 -17.13
CA ASP A 86 -0.73 33.11 -16.65
C ASP A 86 0.29 32.01 -16.29
N ARG A 87 0.33 31.65 -15.02
CA ARG A 87 1.24 30.63 -14.45
C ARG A 87 0.53 29.35 -14.05
N THR A 88 -0.75 29.21 -14.37
CA THR A 88 -1.59 28.10 -13.95
C THR A 88 -1.01 26.75 -14.36
N TYR A 89 -0.59 26.64 -15.62
CA TYR A 89 -0.02 25.40 -16.15
C TYR A 89 1.31 25.03 -15.47
N GLU A 90 2.17 26.02 -15.26
CA GLU A 90 3.46 25.81 -14.58
C GLU A 90 3.25 25.38 -13.12
N GLN A 91 2.27 25.98 -12.44
CA GLN A 91 1.92 25.61 -11.06
C GLN A 91 1.33 24.20 -10.99
N GLN A 92 0.47 23.82 -11.94
CA GLN A 92 -0.07 22.48 -12.02
C GLN A 92 1.02 21.43 -12.24
N ILE A 93 1.96 21.70 -13.17
CA ILE A 93 3.12 20.81 -13.38
C ILE A 93 3.95 20.71 -12.10
N ARG A 94 4.22 21.82 -11.43
CA ARG A 94 4.99 21.83 -10.17
C ARG A 94 4.32 20.96 -9.11
N ASN A 95 3.02 21.15 -8.88
CA ASN A 95 2.26 20.35 -7.92
C ASN A 95 2.29 18.86 -8.27
N HIS A 96 2.09 18.51 -9.54
CA HIS A 96 2.19 17.11 -9.99
C HIS A 96 3.59 16.53 -9.80
N MET A 97 4.65 17.33 -10.02
CA MET A 97 6.03 16.89 -9.79
C MET A 97 6.32 16.70 -8.30
N GLU A 98 5.83 17.58 -7.44
CA GLU A 98 5.95 17.46 -5.98
C GLU A 98 5.24 16.23 -5.46
N ASP A 99 4.00 15.98 -5.90
CA ASP A 99 3.23 14.77 -5.54
C ASP A 99 3.93 13.49 -6.01
N ALA A 100 4.45 13.49 -7.25
CA ALA A 100 5.20 12.37 -7.79
C ALA A 100 6.52 12.13 -7.01
N LEU A 101 7.22 13.20 -6.63
CA LEU A 101 8.43 13.13 -5.83
C LEU A 101 8.14 12.56 -4.44
N HIS A 102 7.12 13.07 -3.75
CA HIS A 102 6.70 12.56 -2.44
C HIS A 102 6.32 11.08 -2.50
N THR A 103 5.59 10.68 -3.55
CA THR A 103 5.24 9.27 -3.76
C THR A 103 6.47 8.39 -3.98
N ALA A 104 7.40 8.85 -4.82
CA ALA A 104 8.65 8.13 -5.10
C ALA A 104 9.56 8.02 -3.85
N GLU A 105 9.66 9.10 -3.07
CA GLU A 105 10.44 9.09 -1.82
C GLU A 105 9.82 8.16 -0.77
N ALA A 106 8.49 8.13 -0.64
CA ALA A 106 7.79 7.23 0.27
C ALA A 106 8.04 5.77 -0.13
N ALA A 107 7.93 5.44 -1.41
CA ALA A 107 8.23 4.11 -1.94
C ALA A 107 9.70 3.71 -1.71
N ASN A 108 10.64 4.62 -1.92
CA ASN A 108 12.08 4.36 -1.70
C ASN A 108 12.41 4.17 -0.22
N ARG A 109 11.79 4.94 0.68
CA ARG A 109 11.91 4.74 2.14
C ARG A 109 11.37 3.39 2.56
N ALA A 110 10.19 3.00 2.08
CA ALA A 110 9.60 1.69 2.35
C ALA A 110 10.52 0.55 1.86
N LYS A 111 11.09 0.68 0.65
CA LYS A 111 12.05 -0.29 0.09
C LYS A 111 13.34 -0.39 0.92
N SER A 112 13.86 0.73 1.40
CA SER A 112 15.08 0.75 2.23
C SER A 112 14.83 0.10 3.59
N GLN A 113 13.71 0.40 4.22
CA GLN A 113 13.27 -0.22 5.47
C GLN A 113 13.10 -1.74 5.30
N PHE A 114 12.50 -2.17 4.17
CA PHE A 114 12.37 -3.57 3.82
C PHE A 114 13.72 -4.28 3.78
N LEU A 115 14.70 -3.76 3.04
CA LEU A 115 16.03 -4.37 2.93
C LEU A 115 16.72 -4.48 4.30
N SER A 116 16.53 -3.47 5.15
CA SER A 116 17.06 -3.48 6.52
C SER A 116 16.41 -4.58 7.37
N ASN A 117 15.06 -4.65 7.36
CA ASN A 117 14.31 -5.64 8.11
C ASN A 117 14.61 -7.07 7.60
N MET A 118 14.67 -7.27 6.28
CA MET A 118 15.01 -8.55 5.68
C MET A 118 16.42 -9.01 6.05
N SER A 119 17.38 -8.09 6.07
CA SER A 119 18.75 -8.42 6.51
C SER A 119 18.77 -8.89 7.96
N HIS A 120 17.99 -8.30 8.85
CA HIS A 120 17.85 -8.74 10.23
C HIS A 120 17.17 -10.11 10.33
N ASP A 121 16.04 -10.30 9.62
CA ASP A 121 15.23 -11.52 9.68
C ASP A 121 15.95 -12.74 9.07
N ILE A 122 16.78 -12.53 8.06
CA ILE A 122 17.68 -13.55 7.50
C ILE A 122 18.83 -13.86 8.46
N ARG A 123 19.41 -12.86 9.11
CA ARG A 123 20.55 -13.02 10.00
C ARG A 123 20.22 -13.87 11.23
N THR A 124 19.02 -13.71 11.79
CA THR A 124 18.60 -14.41 13.00
C THR A 124 18.59 -15.94 12.84
N PRO A 125 17.87 -16.55 11.85
CA PRO A 125 17.93 -17.99 11.63
C PRO A 125 19.32 -18.47 11.18
N MET A 126 20.05 -17.69 10.39
CA MET A 126 21.44 -18.03 10.03
C MET A 126 22.35 -18.16 11.25
N ASN A 127 22.30 -17.18 12.16
CA ASN A 127 23.10 -17.24 13.39
C ASN A 127 22.67 -18.42 14.27
N ALA A 128 21.37 -18.76 14.32
CA ALA A 128 20.89 -19.94 15.03
C ALA A 128 21.44 -21.24 14.43
N ILE A 129 21.41 -21.40 13.10
CA ILE A 129 21.98 -22.55 12.39
C ILE A 129 23.47 -22.69 12.73
N VAL A 130 24.25 -21.61 12.58
CA VAL A 130 25.71 -21.62 12.87
C VAL A 130 25.95 -21.95 14.35
N GLY A 131 25.23 -21.28 15.26
CA GLY A 131 25.39 -21.48 16.70
C GLY A 131 25.07 -22.91 17.16
N PHE A 132 23.94 -23.48 16.70
CA PHE A 132 23.59 -24.87 17.03
C PHE A 132 24.54 -25.87 16.37
N SER A 133 25.06 -25.61 15.18
CA SER A 133 26.08 -26.45 14.56
C SER A 133 27.36 -26.46 15.37
N GLN A 134 27.82 -25.33 15.90
CA GLN A 134 28.99 -25.25 16.79
C GLN A 134 28.74 -25.96 18.13
N LEU A 135 27.52 -25.86 18.68
CA LEU A 135 27.14 -26.57 19.90
C LEU A 135 27.10 -28.08 19.70
N MET A 136 26.63 -28.56 18.53
CA MET A 136 26.68 -29.99 18.16
C MET A 136 28.14 -30.50 18.17
N LEU A 137 29.05 -29.78 17.56
CA LEU A 137 30.48 -30.13 17.54
C LEU A 137 31.10 -30.18 18.94
N ARG A 138 30.67 -29.28 19.85
CA ARG A 138 31.16 -29.27 21.25
C ARG A 138 30.56 -30.40 22.08
N HIS A 139 29.35 -30.81 21.81
CA HIS A 139 28.60 -31.79 22.59
C HIS A 139 28.40 -33.12 21.88
N TYR A 140 29.25 -33.46 20.90
CA TYR A 140 29.07 -34.63 20.01
C TYR A 140 28.97 -35.99 20.77
N LYS A 141 29.49 -36.07 22.02
CA LYS A 141 29.39 -37.23 22.88
C LYS A 141 28.05 -37.37 23.59
N ASN A 142 27.16 -36.40 23.50
CA ASN A 142 25.84 -36.46 24.13
C ASN A 142 24.75 -36.53 23.05
N PRO A 143 24.19 -37.75 22.75
CA PRO A 143 23.22 -37.94 21.67
C PRO A 143 21.96 -37.10 21.80
N ASP A 144 21.44 -36.90 23.02
CA ASP A 144 20.23 -36.11 23.25
C ASP A 144 20.42 -34.65 22.92
N LYS A 145 21.57 -34.08 23.33
CA LYS A 145 21.94 -32.67 22.97
C LYS A 145 22.13 -32.54 21.47
N VAL A 146 22.82 -33.50 20.84
CA VAL A 146 23.05 -33.47 19.38
C VAL A 146 21.69 -33.49 18.64
N ARG A 147 20.77 -34.39 19.05
CA ARG A 147 19.45 -34.45 18.46
C ARG A 147 18.67 -33.16 18.63
N ASN A 148 18.63 -32.58 19.81
CA ASN A 148 17.95 -31.29 20.07
C ASN A 148 18.53 -30.16 19.20
N TYR A 149 19.88 -30.06 19.08
CA TYR A 149 20.50 -29.04 18.23
C TYR A 149 20.20 -29.27 16.75
N ALA A 150 20.19 -30.53 16.28
CA ALA A 150 19.82 -30.87 14.90
C ALA A 150 18.38 -30.46 14.59
N GLU A 151 17.43 -30.75 15.50
CA GLU A 151 16.04 -30.33 15.36
C GLU A 151 15.92 -28.80 15.25
N LYS A 152 16.65 -28.05 16.07
CA LYS A 152 16.67 -26.57 16.02
C LYS A 152 17.28 -26.04 14.71
N ILE A 153 18.31 -26.70 14.17
CA ILE A 153 18.89 -26.35 12.86
C ILE A 153 17.85 -26.55 11.76
N VAL A 154 17.14 -27.67 11.76
CA VAL A 154 16.10 -27.96 10.76
C VAL A 154 15.00 -26.88 10.81
N VAL A 155 14.50 -26.56 12.00
CA VAL A 155 13.47 -25.52 12.17
C VAL A 155 13.95 -24.16 11.66
N SER A 156 15.18 -23.76 12.01
CA SER A 156 15.76 -22.48 11.57
C SER A 156 15.99 -22.45 10.06
N SER A 157 16.41 -23.58 9.47
CA SER A 157 16.59 -23.69 8.00
C SER A 157 15.26 -23.60 7.24
N GLN A 158 14.20 -24.27 7.74
CA GLN A 158 12.88 -24.17 7.16
C GLN A 158 12.32 -22.75 7.22
N HIS A 159 12.55 -22.05 8.34
CA HIS A 159 12.17 -20.64 8.46
C HIS A 159 12.92 -19.76 7.46
N LEU A 160 14.23 -19.96 7.30
CA LEU A 160 15.03 -19.21 6.32
C LEU A 160 14.54 -19.45 4.87
N LEU A 161 14.22 -20.68 4.53
CA LEU A 161 13.67 -21.03 3.20
C LEU A 161 12.33 -20.34 2.95
N SER A 162 11.45 -20.28 3.96
CA SER A 162 10.17 -19.55 3.85
C SER A 162 10.40 -18.06 3.58
N LEU A 163 11.32 -17.42 4.31
CA LEU A 163 11.68 -16.01 4.11
C LEU A 163 12.18 -15.74 2.69
N ILE A 164 13.08 -16.60 2.19
CA ILE A 164 13.61 -16.46 0.82
C ILE A 164 12.50 -16.61 -0.21
N ASN A 165 11.61 -17.57 -0.05
CA ASN A 165 10.48 -17.78 -0.96
C ASN A 165 9.50 -16.60 -0.95
N ASP A 166 9.20 -16.03 0.22
CA ASP A 166 8.36 -14.83 0.33
C ASP A 166 8.95 -13.65 -0.44
N VAL A 167 10.28 -13.43 -0.32
CA VAL A 167 10.99 -12.36 -1.06
C VAL A 167 10.96 -12.61 -2.57
N LEU A 168 11.18 -13.86 -3.00
CA LEU A 168 11.15 -14.22 -4.42
C LEU A 168 9.72 -14.09 -5.00
N ASP A 169 8.70 -14.51 -4.26
CA ASP A 169 7.31 -14.35 -4.68
C ASP A 169 6.96 -12.85 -4.79
N MET A 170 7.32 -12.02 -3.81
CA MET A 170 7.10 -10.58 -3.87
C MET A 170 7.79 -9.93 -5.07
N SER A 171 9.05 -10.29 -5.34
CA SER A 171 9.80 -9.79 -6.52
C SER A 171 9.14 -10.18 -7.85
N LYS A 172 8.61 -11.42 -7.96
CA LYS A 172 7.87 -11.86 -9.16
C LYS A 172 6.56 -11.10 -9.32
N ILE A 173 5.85 -10.84 -8.22
CA ILE A 173 4.60 -10.08 -8.21
C ILE A 173 4.87 -8.64 -8.67
N GLU A 174 5.82 -7.93 -8.06
CA GLU A 174 6.17 -6.55 -8.42
C GLU A 174 6.61 -6.41 -9.88
N SER A 175 7.30 -7.40 -10.42
CA SER A 175 7.72 -7.39 -11.83
C SER A 175 6.62 -7.81 -12.82
N GLY A 176 5.42 -8.16 -12.36
CA GLY A 176 4.31 -8.65 -13.19
C GLY A 176 4.59 -10.01 -13.88
N LYS A 177 5.59 -10.74 -13.40
CA LYS A 177 6.05 -12.02 -14.03
C LYS A 177 5.38 -13.25 -13.43
N THR A 178 4.46 -13.08 -12.48
CA THR A 178 3.74 -14.21 -11.88
C THR A 178 2.69 -14.72 -12.85
N THR A 179 2.83 -15.97 -13.28
CA THR A 179 1.86 -16.68 -14.11
C THR A 179 1.16 -17.75 -13.29
N LEU A 180 -0.13 -17.98 -13.56
CA LEU A 180 -0.90 -19.06 -12.94
C LEU A 180 -0.72 -20.34 -13.71
N ASN A 181 -0.49 -21.45 -13.01
CA ASN A 181 -0.49 -22.80 -13.55
C ASN A 181 -1.83 -23.46 -13.28
N LEU A 182 -2.81 -23.21 -14.17
CA LEU A 182 -4.16 -23.72 -14.01
C LEU A 182 -4.20 -25.23 -14.38
N CYS A 183 -4.76 -26.03 -13.49
CA CYS A 183 -5.02 -27.44 -13.70
C CYS A 183 -6.32 -27.86 -13.01
N ASP A 184 -6.87 -28.99 -13.40
CA ASP A 184 -8.04 -29.55 -12.75
C ASP A 184 -7.63 -30.15 -11.40
N VAL A 185 -8.22 -29.64 -10.34
CA VAL A 185 -7.90 -30.02 -8.96
C VAL A 185 -9.18 -30.35 -8.19
N ASN A 186 -9.08 -31.30 -7.29
CA ASN A 186 -10.15 -31.57 -6.34
C ASN A 186 -10.02 -30.61 -5.16
N LEU A 187 -11.04 -29.77 -4.93
CA LEU A 187 -11.03 -28.81 -3.83
C LEU A 187 -10.91 -29.52 -2.47
N ALA A 188 -11.51 -30.70 -2.32
CA ALA A 188 -11.42 -31.48 -1.08
C ALA A 188 -9.96 -31.88 -0.75
N ASP A 189 -9.14 -32.17 -1.75
CA ASP A 189 -7.73 -32.50 -1.54
C ASP A 189 -6.96 -31.29 -1.01
N ILE A 190 -7.22 -30.10 -1.55
CA ILE A 190 -6.60 -28.85 -1.08
C ILE A 190 -7.00 -28.58 0.38
N ILE A 191 -8.28 -28.76 0.71
CA ILE A 191 -8.79 -28.57 2.08
C ILE A 191 -8.13 -29.56 3.03
N ASN A 192 -8.07 -30.85 2.65
CA ASN A 192 -7.46 -31.90 3.46
C ASN A 192 -5.95 -31.68 3.66
N GLU A 193 -5.22 -31.30 2.61
CA GLU A 193 -3.79 -30.97 2.71
C GLU A 193 -3.57 -29.77 3.65
N THR A 194 -4.41 -28.74 3.54
CA THR A 194 -4.38 -27.57 4.42
C THR A 194 -4.68 -27.95 5.87
N ASP A 195 -5.71 -28.77 6.11
CA ASP A 195 -6.07 -29.28 7.44
C ASP A 195 -4.91 -30.06 8.07
N ASN A 196 -4.28 -30.93 7.30
CA ASN A 196 -3.14 -31.76 7.77
C ASN A 196 -1.92 -30.88 8.18
N ILE A 197 -1.77 -29.70 7.61
CA ILE A 197 -0.69 -28.75 7.96
C ILE A 197 -1.06 -27.92 9.19
N ILE A 198 -2.29 -27.46 9.29
CA ILE A 198 -2.72 -26.51 10.32
C ILE A 198 -3.12 -27.18 11.63
N ARG A 199 -3.82 -28.33 11.57
CA ARG A 199 -4.31 -29.06 12.76
C ARG A 199 -3.22 -29.41 13.77
N PRO A 200 -2.02 -29.91 13.38
CA PRO A 200 -0.93 -30.17 14.33
C PRO A 200 -0.43 -28.88 15.01
N GLN A 201 -0.42 -27.73 14.28
CA GLN A 201 0.02 -26.47 14.83
C GLN A 201 -0.97 -25.92 15.87
N ALA A 202 -2.28 -25.98 15.56
CA ALA A 202 -3.35 -25.63 16.48
C ALA A 202 -3.34 -26.53 17.74
N LYS A 203 -3.17 -27.85 17.54
CA LYS A 203 -3.07 -28.81 18.64
C LYS A 203 -1.91 -28.53 19.59
N LYS A 204 -0.76 -28.11 19.06
CA LYS A 204 0.42 -27.74 19.87
C LYS A 204 0.14 -26.56 20.82
N LYS A 205 -0.81 -25.70 20.46
CA LYS A 205 -1.29 -24.56 21.27
C LYS A 205 -2.60 -24.85 22.00
N ASN A 206 -3.04 -26.10 22.08
CA ASN A 206 -4.32 -26.51 22.66
C ASN A 206 -5.53 -25.76 22.07
N GLN A 207 -5.44 -25.24 20.84
CA GLN A 207 -6.50 -24.51 20.15
C GLN A 207 -7.51 -25.49 19.54
N THR A 208 -8.78 -25.08 19.51
CA THR A 208 -9.85 -25.81 18.81
C THR A 208 -9.87 -25.35 17.34
N PHE A 209 -9.60 -26.28 16.42
CA PHE A 209 -9.64 -26.01 14.98
C PHE A 209 -10.76 -26.83 14.32
N VAL A 210 -11.74 -26.15 13.74
CA VAL A 210 -12.94 -26.75 13.11
C VAL A 210 -12.98 -26.37 11.64
N VAL A 211 -13.09 -27.39 10.78
CA VAL A 211 -13.33 -27.22 9.33
C VAL A 211 -14.79 -27.54 9.04
N LYS A 212 -15.49 -26.66 8.31
CA LYS A 212 -16.87 -26.79 7.88
C LYS A 212 -16.94 -26.68 6.37
N SER A 213 -17.42 -27.70 5.69
CA SER A 213 -17.58 -27.75 4.24
C SER A 213 -18.97 -28.23 3.83
N ASP A 214 -19.98 -27.99 4.66
CA ASP A 214 -21.33 -28.47 4.43
C ASP A 214 -21.94 -27.77 3.21
N GLY A 215 -22.54 -28.59 2.30
CA GLY A 215 -23.25 -28.06 1.12
C GLY A 215 -22.35 -27.70 -0.07
N VAL A 216 -21.08 -28.14 -0.09
CA VAL A 216 -20.22 -28.01 -1.27
C VAL A 216 -20.55 -29.13 -2.24
N GLU A 217 -21.23 -28.82 -3.36
CA GLU A 217 -21.66 -29.81 -4.37
C GLU A 217 -20.57 -30.13 -5.40
N TYR A 218 -19.71 -29.15 -5.71
CA TYR A 218 -18.68 -29.26 -6.76
C TYR A 218 -17.28 -29.34 -6.14
N CYS A 219 -16.66 -30.49 -6.28
CA CYS A 219 -15.31 -30.73 -5.73
C CYS A 219 -14.18 -30.48 -6.73
N CYS A 220 -14.46 -30.57 -8.06
CA CYS A 220 -13.47 -30.39 -9.11
C CYS A 220 -13.52 -28.96 -9.66
N ILE A 221 -12.38 -28.28 -9.65
CA ILE A 221 -12.22 -26.88 -10.11
C ILE A 221 -10.95 -26.74 -10.94
N THR A 222 -10.95 -25.83 -11.92
CA THR A 222 -9.73 -25.46 -12.62
C THR A 222 -9.05 -24.32 -11.87
N ALA A 223 -7.92 -24.60 -11.21
CA ALA A 223 -7.21 -23.65 -10.36
C ALA A 223 -5.70 -23.91 -10.33
N ASP A 224 -4.95 -22.94 -9.87
CA ASP A 224 -3.56 -23.16 -9.45
C ASP A 224 -3.54 -23.69 -8.02
N LYS A 225 -3.36 -25.02 -7.89
CA LYS A 225 -3.34 -25.72 -6.62
C LYS A 225 -2.35 -25.12 -5.63
N LEU A 226 -1.14 -24.82 -6.10
CA LEU A 226 -0.07 -24.30 -5.25
C LEU A 226 -0.43 -22.93 -4.68
N ARG A 227 -0.93 -22.04 -5.54
CA ARG A 227 -1.29 -20.67 -5.14
C ARG A 227 -2.52 -20.64 -4.25
N LEU A 228 -3.54 -21.45 -4.53
CA LEU A 228 -4.72 -21.56 -3.67
C LEU A 228 -4.35 -22.11 -2.28
N SER A 229 -3.54 -23.18 -2.22
CA SER A 229 -3.01 -23.70 -0.95
C SER A 229 -2.19 -22.67 -0.20
N GLN A 230 -1.34 -21.90 -0.88
CA GLN A 230 -0.52 -20.84 -0.30
C GLN A 230 -1.39 -19.76 0.36
N ILE A 231 -2.47 -19.31 -0.31
CA ILE A 231 -3.43 -18.34 0.23
C ILE A 231 -4.05 -18.89 1.54
N LEU A 232 -4.60 -20.10 1.50
CA LEU A 232 -5.30 -20.70 2.64
C LEU A 232 -4.36 -20.94 3.82
N ILE A 233 -3.19 -21.53 3.57
CA ILE A 233 -2.18 -21.80 4.61
C ILE A 233 -1.71 -20.49 5.25
N ASN A 234 -1.49 -19.44 4.47
CA ASN A 234 -1.02 -18.17 5.00
C ASN A 234 -2.04 -17.51 5.95
N ILE A 235 -3.32 -17.49 5.56
CA ILE A 235 -4.38 -16.94 6.41
C ILE A 235 -4.58 -17.81 7.66
N LEU A 236 -4.64 -19.14 7.51
CA LEU A 236 -4.85 -20.06 8.63
C LEU A 236 -3.66 -20.10 9.60
N SER A 237 -2.43 -20.03 9.10
CA SER A 237 -1.26 -19.94 9.96
C SER A 237 -1.23 -18.63 10.76
N ASN A 238 -1.70 -17.52 10.18
CA ASN A 238 -1.90 -16.29 10.93
C ASN A 238 -2.96 -16.44 12.02
N ALA A 239 -4.10 -17.09 11.72
CA ALA A 239 -5.12 -17.38 12.73
C ALA A 239 -4.54 -18.18 13.90
N VAL A 240 -3.80 -19.29 13.64
CA VAL A 240 -3.11 -20.07 14.68
C VAL A 240 -2.08 -19.25 15.45
N LYS A 241 -1.36 -18.41 14.76
CA LYS A 241 -0.27 -17.61 15.31
C LYS A 241 -0.78 -16.56 16.30
N TYR A 242 -1.84 -15.85 15.94
CA TYR A 242 -2.40 -14.71 16.70
C TYR A 242 -3.56 -15.08 17.63
N THR A 243 -3.98 -16.33 17.64
CA THR A 243 -4.90 -16.87 18.64
C THR A 243 -4.11 -17.40 19.85
N GLU A 244 -4.59 -17.06 21.03
CA GLU A 244 -4.00 -17.54 22.29
C GLU A 244 -4.19 -19.04 22.49
N GLU A 245 -3.48 -19.60 23.47
CA GLU A 245 -3.64 -20.98 23.86
C GLU A 245 -5.08 -21.28 24.32
N GLY A 246 -5.66 -22.37 23.84
CA GLY A 246 -7.05 -22.74 24.12
C GLY A 246 -8.11 -22.00 23.30
N GLY A 247 -7.71 -21.08 22.41
CA GLY A 247 -8.65 -20.32 21.57
C GLY A 247 -9.27 -21.17 20.46
N ASN A 248 -10.15 -20.54 19.67
CA ASN A 248 -10.96 -21.19 18.65
C ASN A 248 -10.67 -20.62 17.26
N ILE A 249 -10.53 -21.52 16.27
CA ILE A 249 -10.32 -21.17 14.86
C ILE A 249 -11.33 -21.98 14.04
N THR A 250 -12.05 -21.32 13.16
CA THR A 250 -13.02 -21.96 12.25
C THR A 250 -12.62 -21.66 10.81
N PHE A 251 -12.57 -22.70 9.99
CA PHE A 251 -12.42 -22.62 8.54
C PHE A 251 -13.70 -23.13 7.89
N GLU A 252 -14.48 -22.24 7.29
CA GLU A 252 -15.76 -22.57 6.65
C GLU A 252 -15.68 -22.32 5.15
N ILE A 253 -16.14 -23.28 4.35
CA ILE A 253 -16.23 -23.19 2.91
C ILE A 253 -17.71 -23.17 2.52
N LYS A 254 -18.11 -22.14 1.75
CA LYS A 254 -19.47 -22.00 1.23
C LYS A 254 -19.44 -21.90 -0.28
N GLU A 255 -20.29 -22.67 -0.92
CA GLU A 255 -20.57 -22.50 -2.34
C GLU A 255 -21.63 -21.39 -2.52
N ILE A 256 -21.37 -20.45 -3.44
CA ILE A 256 -22.29 -19.39 -3.78
C ILE A 256 -22.89 -19.73 -5.16
N LYS A 257 -24.20 -19.86 -5.21
CA LYS A 257 -24.91 -20.13 -6.47
C LYS A 257 -24.71 -18.97 -7.45
N VAL A 258 -24.27 -19.31 -8.65
CA VAL A 258 -24.10 -18.39 -9.78
C VAL A 258 -25.00 -18.79 -10.92
N THR A 259 -25.36 -17.82 -11.78
CA THR A 259 -26.29 -18.07 -12.90
C THR A 259 -25.64 -18.88 -14.03
N ASN A 260 -24.30 -18.77 -14.18
CA ASN A 260 -23.56 -19.51 -15.20
C ASN A 260 -23.16 -20.91 -14.70
N PRO A 261 -23.69 -21.99 -15.30
CA PRO A 261 -23.39 -23.35 -14.86
C PRO A 261 -21.94 -23.81 -15.09
N GLN A 262 -21.15 -23.05 -15.86
CA GLN A 262 -19.73 -23.35 -16.10
C GLN A 262 -18.80 -22.69 -15.08
N ILE A 263 -19.36 -21.92 -14.14
CA ILE A 263 -18.61 -21.20 -13.11
C ILE A 263 -19.14 -21.64 -11.75
N VAL A 264 -18.24 -22.00 -10.87
CA VAL A 264 -18.53 -22.22 -9.46
C VAL A 264 -17.84 -21.12 -8.63
N LYS A 265 -18.55 -20.61 -7.63
CA LYS A 265 -18.05 -19.54 -6.78
C LYS A 265 -18.00 -20.01 -5.35
N TYR A 266 -16.81 -19.98 -4.76
CA TYR A 266 -16.61 -20.35 -3.36
C TYR A 266 -16.26 -19.15 -2.51
N LYS A 267 -16.75 -19.19 -1.28
CA LYS A 267 -16.39 -18.28 -0.21
C LYS A 267 -15.69 -19.08 0.89
N PHE A 268 -14.42 -18.78 1.12
CA PHE A 268 -13.61 -19.30 2.21
C PHE A 268 -13.67 -18.31 3.36
N ILE A 269 -14.16 -18.73 4.52
CA ILE A 269 -14.30 -17.90 5.71
C ILE A 269 -13.40 -18.49 6.79
N ILE A 270 -12.43 -17.71 7.25
CA ILE A 270 -11.50 -18.11 8.30
C ILE A 270 -11.70 -17.13 9.45
N SER A 271 -12.16 -17.65 10.58
CA SER A 271 -12.46 -16.84 11.78
C SER A 271 -11.67 -17.36 12.97
N ASP A 272 -11.12 -16.45 13.74
CA ASP A 272 -10.44 -16.71 15.01
C ASP A 272 -10.95 -15.77 16.10
N ASN A 273 -10.76 -16.18 17.35
CA ASN A 273 -11.01 -15.38 18.54
C ASN A 273 -9.70 -14.89 19.18
N GLY A 274 -8.71 -14.57 18.36
CA GLY A 274 -7.40 -14.10 18.78
C GLY A 274 -7.38 -12.63 19.21
N ILE A 275 -6.19 -12.04 19.21
CA ILE A 275 -5.96 -10.67 19.66
C ILE A 275 -6.65 -9.60 18.81
N GLY A 276 -7.10 -9.95 17.59
CA GLY A 276 -7.66 -8.99 16.64
C GLY A 276 -6.64 -7.95 16.18
N MET A 277 -7.13 -6.90 15.51
CA MET A 277 -6.32 -5.82 14.93
C MET A 277 -6.96 -4.47 15.21
N SER A 278 -6.13 -3.42 15.34
CA SER A 278 -6.59 -2.05 15.44
C SER A 278 -7.19 -1.56 14.10
N GLU A 279 -8.09 -0.57 14.16
CA GLU A 279 -8.67 0.04 12.93
C GLU A 279 -7.60 0.71 12.06
N GLU A 280 -6.53 1.20 12.67
CA GLU A 280 -5.42 1.84 11.98
C GLU A 280 -4.62 0.81 11.19
N TYR A 281 -4.22 -0.29 11.83
CA TYR A 281 -3.48 -1.37 11.17
C TYR A 281 -4.32 -2.09 10.11
N LEU A 282 -5.63 -2.23 10.32
CA LEU A 282 -6.53 -2.88 9.37
C LEU A 282 -6.54 -2.19 7.99
N LYS A 283 -6.30 -0.87 7.92
CA LYS A 283 -6.19 -0.12 6.66
C LYS A 283 -4.93 -0.52 5.88
N ASP A 284 -3.91 -0.96 6.57
CA ASP A 284 -2.58 -1.21 6.02
C ASP A 284 -2.18 -2.69 5.98
N ILE A 285 -3.07 -3.60 6.42
CA ILE A 285 -2.79 -5.04 6.53
C ILE A 285 -2.26 -5.69 5.23
N PHE A 286 -2.64 -5.15 4.07
CA PHE A 286 -2.21 -5.64 2.76
C PHE A 286 -0.99 -4.89 2.19
N LYS A 287 -0.52 -3.84 2.87
CA LYS A 287 0.71 -3.18 2.45
C LYS A 287 1.91 -4.06 2.79
N PRO A 288 2.86 -4.23 1.86
CA PRO A 288 4.07 -5.00 2.15
C PRO A 288 4.78 -4.43 3.38
N PHE A 289 5.35 -5.33 4.21
CA PHE A 289 6.22 -5.01 5.35
C PHE A 289 5.53 -4.33 6.54
N THR A 290 4.21 -4.22 6.53
CA THR A 290 3.47 -3.69 7.68
C THR A 290 3.31 -4.77 8.75
N ARG A 291 3.51 -4.37 10.00
CA ARG A 291 3.27 -5.19 11.19
C ARG A 291 2.65 -4.30 12.26
N GLU A 292 1.74 -4.86 13.02
CA GLU A 292 1.22 -4.17 14.20
C GLU A 292 2.23 -4.34 15.34
N GLU A 293 2.85 -3.23 15.75
CA GLU A 293 3.82 -3.21 16.85
C GLU A 293 3.04 -3.06 18.16
N THR A 294 2.82 -4.17 18.82
CA THR A 294 2.27 -4.20 20.18
C THR A 294 3.13 -5.11 21.04
N SER A 295 3.12 -4.90 22.36
CA SER A 295 3.83 -5.75 23.31
C SER A 295 3.46 -7.24 23.21
N LEU A 296 2.30 -7.55 22.63
CA LEU A 296 1.83 -8.92 22.38
C LEU A 296 2.35 -9.48 21.06
N THR A 297 2.66 -8.62 20.08
CA THR A 297 3.15 -9.04 18.75
C THR A 297 4.67 -9.09 18.64
N ASP A 298 5.41 -8.43 19.54
CA ASP A 298 6.88 -8.40 19.53
C ASP A 298 7.52 -9.80 19.67
N ALA A 299 6.86 -10.71 20.39
CA ALA A 299 7.32 -12.09 20.52
C ALA A 299 7.00 -12.97 19.29
N VAL A 300 6.20 -12.47 18.35
CA VAL A 300 5.64 -13.24 17.22
C VAL A 300 6.36 -12.89 15.93
N GLN A 301 7.31 -13.75 15.50
CA GLN A 301 8.10 -13.56 14.28
C GLN A 301 7.23 -13.56 13.01
N GLY A 302 7.53 -12.67 12.05
CA GLY A 302 6.87 -12.64 10.74
C GLY A 302 7.46 -11.57 9.83
N THR A 303 7.43 -11.81 8.52
CA THR A 303 8.00 -10.97 7.47
C THR A 303 7.20 -9.71 7.17
N GLY A 304 5.91 -9.69 7.52
CA GLY A 304 4.97 -8.66 7.03
C GLY A 304 4.65 -8.77 5.53
N LEU A 305 5.12 -9.82 4.85
CA LEU A 305 4.87 -10.06 3.42
C LEU A 305 3.66 -10.95 3.17
N GLY A 306 3.34 -11.85 4.10
CA GLY A 306 2.34 -12.89 3.87
C GLY A 306 0.99 -12.35 3.41
N MET A 307 0.43 -11.33 4.06
CA MET A 307 -0.87 -10.78 3.68
C MET A 307 -0.83 -9.99 2.36
N ALA A 308 0.28 -9.31 2.07
CA ALA A 308 0.49 -8.63 0.78
C ALA A 308 0.56 -9.67 -0.37
N ILE A 309 1.32 -10.75 -0.19
CA ILE A 309 1.39 -11.86 -1.15
C ILE A 309 0.00 -12.49 -1.34
N THR A 310 -0.71 -12.76 -0.24
CA THR A 310 -2.07 -13.32 -0.27
C THR A 310 -3.02 -12.44 -1.08
N LYS A 311 -3.03 -11.13 -0.85
CA LYS A 311 -3.86 -10.17 -1.59
C LYS A 311 -3.54 -10.20 -3.09
N ASN A 312 -2.26 -10.14 -3.44
CA ASN A 312 -1.83 -10.16 -4.84
C ASN A 312 -2.19 -11.47 -5.55
N LEU A 313 -2.03 -12.63 -4.88
CA LEU A 313 -2.42 -13.93 -5.44
C LEU A 313 -3.94 -14.02 -5.64
N ILE A 314 -4.73 -13.53 -4.68
CA ILE A 314 -6.20 -13.47 -4.81
C ILE A 314 -6.60 -12.59 -5.99
N ASP A 315 -6.00 -11.41 -6.14
CA ASP A 315 -6.26 -10.49 -7.25
C ASP A 315 -5.87 -11.11 -8.60
N LEU A 316 -4.70 -11.77 -8.66
CA LEU A 316 -4.24 -12.48 -9.85
C LEU A 316 -5.19 -13.63 -10.26
N MET A 317 -5.81 -14.31 -9.26
CA MET A 317 -6.80 -15.35 -9.49
C MET A 317 -8.23 -14.81 -9.70
N GLY A 318 -8.40 -13.48 -9.79
CA GLY A 318 -9.70 -12.83 -10.03
C GLY A 318 -10.65 -12.86 -8.83
N GLY A 319 -10.14 -13.12 -7.62
CA GLY A 319 -10.90 -13.18 -6.39
C GLY A 319 -10.95 -11.85 -5.62
N THR A 320 -11.61 -11.88 -4.48
CA THR A 320 -11.66 -10.75 -3.54
C THR A 320 -11.43 -11.24 -2.11
N ILE A 321 -10.81 -10.40 -1.29
CA ILE A 321 -10.64 -10.66 0.15
C ILE A 321 -11.20 -9.48 0.95
N LYS A 322 -11.98 -9.82 1.99
CA LYS A 322 -12.47 -8.88 2.99
C LYS A 322 -11.98 -9.32 4.37
N VAL A 323 -11.60 -8.35 5.20
CA VAL A 323 -11.14 -8.61 6.57
C VAL A 323 -12.03 -7.83 7.53
N LEU A 324 -12.51 -8.51 8.54
CA LEU A 324 -13.27 -7.96 9.66
C LEU A 324 -12.49 -8.28 10.92
N SER A 325 -12.08 -7.29 11.67
CA SER A 325 -11.32 -7.50 12.90
C SER A 325 -11.66 -6.45 13.94
N THR A 326 -11.63 -6.87 15.19
CA THR A 326 -11.78 -5.99 16.35
C THR A 326 -10.74 -6.41 17.38
N GLN A 327 -9.97 -5.46 17.84
CA GLN A 327 -8.92 -5.68 18.82
C GLN A 327 -9.49 -6.29 20.11
N GLY A 328 -8.88 -7.37 20.60
CA GLY A 328 -9.33 -8.14 21.75
C GLY A 328 -10.51 -9.08 21.52
N VAL A 329 -11.07 -9.14 20.30
CA VAL A 329 -12.23 -10.00 19.97
C VAL A 329 -11.83 -11.11 18.98
N GLY A 330 -11.05 -10.76 17.94
CA GLY A 330 -10.60 -11.71 16.92
C GLY A 330 -10.69 -11.16 15.51
N THR A 331 -10.43 -12.05 14.52
CA THR A 331 -10.38 -11.70 13.11
C THR A 331 -11.19 -12.67 12.27
N THR A 332 -11.84 -12.16 11.23
CA THR A 332 -12.51 -12.94 10.20
C THR A 332 -12.03 -12.50 8.82
N TYR A 333 -11.48 -13.44 8.07
CA TYR A 333 -11.13 -13.27 6.65
C TYR A 333 -12.18 -13.94 5.78
N GLU A 334 -12.68 -13.23 4.78
CA GLU A 334 -13.60 -13.72 3.77
C GLU A 334 -12.94 -13.63 2.39
N VAL A 335 -12.56 -14.76 1.83
CA VAL A 335 -11.98 -14.86 0.48
C VAL A 335 -13.04 -15.40 -0.46
N THR A 336 -13.34 -14.69 -1.52
CA THR A 336 -14.32 -15.10 -2.54
C THR A 336 -13.62 -15.26 -3.88
N MET A 337 -13.78 -16.42 -4.51
CA MET A 337 -13.14 -16.78 -5.78
C MET A 337 -14.12 -17.48 -6.70
N GLU A 338 -13.93 -17.28 -8.01
CA GLU A 338 -14.66 -17.96 -9.07
C GLU A 338 -13.74 -18.92 -9.80
N PHE A 339 -14.22 -20.14 -10.04
CA PHE A 339 -13.50 -21.20 -10.73
C PHE A 339 -14.36 -21.75 -11.87
N ARG A 340 -13.68 -22.42 -12.81
CA ARG A 340 -14.34 -23.16 -13.90
C ARG A 340 -14.33 -24.64 -13.61
#